data_9d961a60ecb2e02f1c14ba1967cd381d
#
_entry.id   9d961a60ecb2e02f1c14ba1967cd381d
#
_cell.length_a   1.000
_cell.length_b   1.000
_cell.length_c   1.000
_cell.angle_alpha   90.00
_cell.angle_beta   90.00
_cell.angle_gamma   90.00
#
_symmetry.space_group_name_H-M   'P 1'
#
loop_
_entity.id
_entity.type
_entity.pdbx_description
1 polymer ?
#
loop_
_entity_poly.entity_id
_entity_poly.type
_entity_poly.pdbx_seq_one_letter_code
_entity_poly.pdbx_strand_id
1 'polypeptide(L)'
;MLRASRVLFADPGLAATALRATVELFLTSEGISTVGTNGQFRSAHSRITEWMNADPSRPSVADLFFAVKWLGNAGTHEDSDLTTIEVLDGARVLDEAFHRLFLGADIDKHAQTINAAKGPNRTP
;
A
#
# COMPACT_ATOMS: atom_id res chain seq x y z
N MET A 1 9.51 14.71 4.80
CA MET A 1 8.20 15.15 4.26
C MET A 1 7.52 16.10 5.25
N LEU A 2 7.86 17.37 5.14
CA LEU A 2 7.37 18.41 6.04
C LEU A 2 5.85 18.56 6.03
N ARG A 3 5.24 18.40 4.85
CA ARG A 3 3.79 18.57 4.67
C ARG A 3 2.99 17.46 5.33
N ALA A 4 3.42 16.21 5.21
CA ALA A 4 2.78 15.07 5.84
C ALA A 4 2.86 15.14 7.37
N SER A 5 4.00 15.59 7.92
CA SER A 5 4.17 15.76 9.35
C SER A 5 3.21 16.79 9.93
N ARG A 6 3.01 17.91 9.23
CA ARG A 6 2.07 18.95 9.66
C ARG A 6 0.63 18.44 9.68
N VAL A 7 0.22 17.67 8.69
CA VAL A 7 -1.12 17.09 8.63
C VAL A 7 -1.32 16.08 9.75
N LEU A 8 -0.32 15.26 10.06
CA LEU A 8 -0.37 14.29 11.15
C LEU A 8 -0.64 14.93 12.51
N PHE A 9 0.05 16.03 12.82
CA PHE A 9 -0.10 16.71 14.11
C PHE A 9 -1.37 17.55 14.19
N ALA A 10 -1.83 18.12 13.07
CA ALA A 10 -3.01 18.98 13.04
C ALA A 10 -4.32 18.19 12.97
N ASP A 11 -4.36 17.09 12.19
CA ASP A 11 -5.59 16.33 11.94
C ASP A 11 -5.24 14.86 11.60
N PRO A 12 -5.29 13.98 12.61
CA PRO A 12 -5.04 12.56 12.38
C PRO A 12 -6.01 11.92 11.37
N GLY A 13 -7.28 12.32 11.38
CA GLY A 13 -8.27 11.80 10.44
C GLY A 13 -7.92 12.12 8.99
N LEU A 14 -7.50 13.35 8.73
CA LEU A 14 -7.08 13.79 7.40
C LEU A 14 -5.80 13.06 6.97
N ALA A 15 -4.86 12.86 7.89
CA ALA A 15 -3.64 12.11 7.60
C ALA A 15 -3.94 10.65 7.25
N ALA A 16 -4.85 9.99 7.98
CA ALA A 16 -5.28 8.63 7.68
C ALA A 16 -5.93 8.53 6.30
N THR A 17 -6.76 9.50 5.95
CA THR A 17 -7.37 9.59 4.62
C THR A 17 -6.31 9.73 3.53
N ALA A 18 -5.26 10.51 3.78
CA ALA A 18 -4.14 10.66 2.84
C ALA A 18 -3.37 9.36 2.64
N LEU A 19 -3.18 8.56 3.70
CA LEU A 19 -2.56 7.23 3.58
C LEU A 19 -3.40 6.31 2.69
N ARG A 20 -4.71 6.29 2.88
CA ARG A 20 -5.61 5.52 2.02
C ARG A 20 -5.53 5.97 0.56
N ALA A 21 -5.50 7.27 0.32
CA ALA A 21 -5.36 7.82 -1.02
C ALA A 21 -4.06 7.36 -1.69
N THR A 22 -2.97 7.20 -0.93
CA THR A 22 -1.71 6.68 -1.43
C THR A 22 -1.86 5.23 -1.93
N VAL A 23 -2.57 4.39 -1.18
CA VAL A 23 -2.89 3.01 -1.62
C VAL A 23 -3.69 3.04 -2.93
N GLU A 24 -4.70 3.89 -3.00
CA GLU A 24 -5.54 4.01 -4.19
C GLU A 24 -4.75 4.47 -5.42
N LEU A 25 -3.82 5.42 -5.24
CA LEU A 25 -2.94 5.86 -6.31
C LEU A 25 -2.02 4.74 -6.79
N PHE A 26 -1.47 3.96 -5.87
CA PHE A 26 -0.67 2.79 -6.21
C PHE A 26 -1.47 1.80 -7.06
N LEU A 27 -2.69 1.49 -6.64
CA LEU A 27 -3.57 0.57 -7.39
C LEU A 27 -3.85 1.09 -8.80
N THR A 28 -4.06 2.39 -8.94
CA THR A 28 -4.24 3.02 -10.25
C THR A 28 -2.99 2.85 -11.11
N SER A 29 -1.81 3.02 -10.53
CA SER A 29 -0.55 2.83 -11.24
C SER A 29 -0.34 1.38 -11.68
N GLU A 30 -0.96 0.44 -10.97
CA GLU A 30 -0.92 -1.00 -11.31
C GLU A 30 -1.99 -1.41 -12.32
N GLY A 31 -2.75 -0.46 -12.84
CA GLY A 31 -3.78 -0.71 -13.83
C GLY A 31 -5.12 -1.16 -13.28
N ILE A 32 -5.33 -1.07 -11.97
CA ILE A 32 -6.62 -1.42 -11.35
C ILE A 32 -7.58 -0.25 -11.56
N SER A 33 -8.70 -0.51 -12.27
CA SER A 33 -9.67 0.53 -12.61
C SER A 33 -10.32 1.13 -11.37
N THR A 34 -10.53 2.45 -11.40
CA THR A 34 -11.27 3.18 -10.37
C THR A 34 -12.77 3.06 -10.55
N VAL A 35 -13.20 2.63 -11.74
CA VAL A 35 -14.62 2.57 -12.13
C VAL A 35 -14.95 1.13 -12.56
N GLY A 36 -16.08 0.63 -12.11
CA GLY A 36 -16.58 -0.68 -12.51
C GLY A 36 -17.25 -0.67 -13.88
N THR A 37 -17.66 -1.85 -14.36
CA THR A 37 -18.35 -2.02 -15.65
C THR A 37 -19.68 -1.26 -15.72
N ASN A 38 -20.28 -0.96 -14.57
CA ASN A 38 -21.51 -0.19 -14.47
C ASN A 38 -21.29 1.33 -14.43
N GLY A 39 -20.05 1.80 -14.58
CA GLY A 39 -19.71 3.21 -14.54
C GLY A 39 -19.65 3.82 -13.13
N GLN A 40 -19.83 3.02 -12.08
CA GLN A 40 -19.78 3.50 -10.71
C GLN A 40 -18.37 3.33 -10.12
N PHE A 41 -18.02 4.23 -9.21
CA PHE A 41 -16.72 4.14 -8.51
C PHE A 41 -16.62 2.84 -7.71
N ARG A 42 -15.44 2.24 -7.76
CA ARG A 42 -15.15 1.02 -7.02
C ARG A 42 -14.58 1.36 -5.65
N SER A 43 -14.93 0.56 -4.64
CA SER A 43 -14.35 0.70 -3.31
C SER A 43 -12.87 0.33 -3.30
N ALA A 44 -12.13 0.87 -2.35
CA ALA A 44 -10.73 0.48 -2.14
C ALA A 44 -10.62 -1.02 -1.86
N HIS A 45 -11.57 -1.57 -1.08
CA HIS A 45 -11.61 -3.00 -0.77
C HIS A 45 -11.67 -3.86 -2.04
N SER A 46 -12.57 -3.53 -2.96
CA SER A 46 -12.73 -4.24 -4.24
C SER A 46 -11.44 -4.17 -5.06
N ARG A 47 -10.83 -3.01 -5.13
CA ARG A 47 -9.61 -2.78 -5.92
C ARG A 47 -8.41 -3.52 -5.34
N ILE A 48 -8.24 -3.50 -4.02
CA ILE A 48 -7.18 -4.26 -3.35
C ILE A 48 -7.36 -5.75 -3.59
N THR A 49 -8.60 -6.24 -3.50
CA THR A 49 -8.92 -7.65 -3.72
C THR A 49 -8.56 -8.08 -5.14
N GLU A 50 -8.89 -7.28 -6.16
CA GLU A 50 -8.52 -7.57 -7.54
C GLU A 50 -7.00 -7.64 -7.71
N TRP A 51 -6.29 -6.66 -7.17
CA TRP A 51 -4.83 -6.62 -7.24
C TRP A 51 -4.19 -7.84 -6.57
N MET A 52 -4.70 -8.20 -5.39
CA MET A 52 -4.24 -9.37 -4.63
C MET A 52 -4.42 -10.67 -5.41
N ASN A 53 -5.59 -10.84 -6.02
CA ASN A 53 -5.94 -12.09 -6.70
C ASN A 53 -5.19 -12.27 -8.02
N ALA A 54 -4.59 -11.22 -8.55
CA ALA A 54 -3.86 -11.28 -9.82
C ALA A 54 -2.48 -11.95 -9.68
N ASP A 55 -1.96 -12.09 -8.45
CA ASP A 55 -0.64 -12.67 -8.22
C ASP A 55 -0.59 -13.34 -6.84
N PRO A 56 -0.22 -14.65 -6.76
CA PRO A 56 -0.20 -15.36 -5.49
C PRO A 56 0.85 -14.88 -4.49
N SER A 57 1.76 -14.01 -4.89
CA SER A 57 2.76 -13.44 -3.99
C SER A 57 2.24 -12.22 -3.20
N ARG A 58 1.04 -11.72 -3.52
CA ARG A 58 0.51 -10.46 -3.01
C ARG A 58 -0.32 -10.49 -1.72
N PRO A 59 -0.87 -11.64 -1.24
CA PRO A 59 -1.77 -11.61 -0.09
C PRO A 59 -1.20 -10.95 1.17
N SER A 60 0.07 -11.18 1.48
CA SER A 60 0.69 -10.59 2.68
C SER A 60 0.80 -9.07 2.59
N VAL A 61 1.07 -8.52 1.40
CA VAL A 61 1.10 -7.08 1.17
C VAL A 61 -0.31 -6.50 1.16
N ALA A 62 -1.25 -7.22 0.55
CA ALA A 62 -2.66 -6.81 0.52
C ALA A 62 -3.23 -6.65 1.93
N ASP A 63 -2.86 -7.51 2.87
CA ASP A 63 -3.27 -7.38 4.27
C ASP A 63 -2.83 -6.02 4.85
N LEU A 64 -1.64 -5.56 4.51
CA LEU A 64 -1.15 -4.26 4.95
C LEU A 64 -1.96 -3.12 4.31
N PHE A 65 -2.31 -3.24 3.04
CA PHE A 65 -3.16 -2.27 2.36
C PHE A 65 -4.57 -2.22 2.95
N PHE A 66 -5.14 -3.37 3.32
CA PHE A 66 -6.45 -3.41 3.99
C PHE A 66 -6.41 -2.69 5.33
N ALA A 67 -5.34 -2.86 6.10
CA ALA A 67 -5.19 -2.15 7.38
C ALA A 67 -5.19 -0.63 7.18
N VAL A 68 -4.44 -0.14 6.20
CA VAL A 68 -4.40 1.28 5.85
C VAL A 68 -5.78 1.78 5.39
N LYS A 69 -6.50 0.99 4.60
CA LYS A 69 -7.85 1.31 4.15
C LYS A 69 -8.80 1.50 5.34
N TRP A 70 -8.75 0.59 6.32
CA TRP A 70 -9.61 0.69 7.50
C TRP A 70 -9.33 1.97 8.31
N LEU A 71 -8.06 2.32 8.48
CA LEU A 71 -7.70 3.57 9.14
C LEU A 71 -8.19 4.79 8.38
N GLY A 72 -8.05 4.78 7.05
CA GLY A 72 -8.53 5.87 6.20
C GLY A 72 -10.04 6.03 6.28
N ASN A 73 -10.78 4.91 6.30
CA ASN A 73 -12.23 4.95 6.44
C ASN A 73 -12.65 5.53 7.79
N ALA A 74 -11.96 5.14 8.88
CA ALA A 74 -12.21 5.71 10.20
C ALA A 74 -11.94 7.21 10.21
N GLY A 75 -10.92 7.66 9.48
CA GLY A 75 -10.54 9.07 9.43
C GLY A 75 -11.53 9.97 8.69
N THR A 76 -12.45 9.42 7.89
CA THR A 76 -13.45 10.23 7.15
C THR A 76 -14.62 10.66 8.02
N HIS A 77 -14.79 10.11 9.22
CA HIS A 77 -15.89 10.49 10.12
C HIS A 77 -15.54 11.78 10.86
N GLU A 78 -16.50 12.69 10.95
CA GLU A 78 -16.34 13.98 11.65
C GLU A 78 -15.96 13.78 13.12
N ASP A 79 -16.53 12.76 13.75
CA ASP A 79 -16.27 12.42 15.15
C ASP A 79 -15.15 11.39 15.29
N SER A 80 -14.22 11.37 14.33
CA SER A 80 -13.09 10.46 14.37
C SER A 80 -12.24 10.69 15.62
N ASP A 81 -12.07 9.65 16.42
CA ASP A 81 -11.23 9.66 17.60
C ASP A 81 -9.82 9.08 17.34
N LEU A 82 -9.43 9.04 16.06
CA LEU A 82 -8.09 8.57 15.68
C LEU A 82 -7.01 9.40 16.35
N THR A 83 -6.05 8.71 16.94
CA THR A 83 -4.89 9.36 17.58
C THR A 83 -3.75 9.45 16.57
N THR A 84 -2.82 10.38 16.85
CA THR A 84 -1.57 10.53 16.09
C THR A 84 -0.77 9.22 16.08
N ILE A 85 -0.75 8.48 17.21
CA ILE A 85 -0.03 7.22 17.33
C ILE A 85 -0.62 6.18 16.37
N GLU A 86 -1.96 6.08 16.28
CA GLU A 86 -2.62 5.14 15.37
C GLU A 86 -2.31 5.45 13.91
N VAL A 87 -2.27 6.72 13.54
CA VAL A 87 -1.93 7.13 12.17
C VAL A 87 -0.45 6.87 11.88
N LEU A 88 0.44 7.09 12.85
CA LEU A 88 1.86 6.73 12.69
C LEU A 88 2.04 5.23 12.47
N ASP A 89 1.29 4.41 13.19
CA ASP A 89 1.30 2.96 12.97
C ASP A 89 0.82 2.62 11.56
N GLY A 90 -0.22 3.30 11.08
CA GLY A 90 -0.70 3.15 9.70
C GLY A 90 0.37 3.53 8.67
N ALA A 91 1.10 4.60 8.92
CA ALA A 91 2.20 5.02 8.05
C ALA A 91 3.32 3.99 8.01
N ARG A 92 3.63 3.36 9.15
CA ARG A 92 4.63 2.28 9.22
C ARG A 92 4.17 1.04 8.46
N VAL A 93 2.89 0.70 8.56
CA VAL A 93 2.29 -0.43 7.83
C VAL A 93 2.40 -0.17 6.32
N LEU A 94 2.08 1.02 5.87
CA LEU A 94 2.17 1.39 4.46
C LEU A 94 3.63 1.36 3.98
N ASP A 95 4.55 1.88 4.76
CA ASP A 95 5.98 1.85 4.45
C ASP A 95 6.47 0.40 4.30
N GLU A 96 6.08 -0.49 5.20
CA GLU A 96 6.43 -1.91 5.12
C GLU A 96 5.85 -2.57 3.87
N ALA A 97 4.63 -2.22 3.49
CA ALA A 97 4.01 -2.76 2.27
C ALA A 97 4.86 -2.42 1.04
N PHE A 98 5.24 -1.15 0.89
CA PHE A 98 6.07 -0.73 -0.24
C PHE A 98 7.49 -1.30 -0.16
N HIS A 99 8.03 -1.42 1.04
CA HIS A 99 9.33 -2.05 1.27
C HIS A 99 9.33 -3.49 0.72
N ARG A 100 8.32 -4.28 1.08
CA ARG A 100 8.20 -5.66 0.58
C ARG A 100 8.02 -5.73 -0.93
N LEU A 101 7.25 -4.81 -1.51
CA LEU A 101 7.02 -4.79 -2.95
C LEU A 101 8.29 -4.48 -3.74
N PHE A 102 9.06 -3.48 -3.32
CA PHE A 102 10.20 -3.00 -4.09
C PHE A 102 11.49 -3.76 -3.77
N LEU A 103 11.78 -4.02 -2.50
CA LEU A 103 12.95 -4.80 -2.12
C LEU A 103 12.78 -6.28 -2.39
N GLY A 104 11.57 -6.81 -2.21
CA GLY A 104 11.27 -8.19 -2.53
C GLY A 104 11.55 -8.51 -3.99
N ALA A 105 11.13 -7.63 -4.91
CA ALA A 105 11.39 -7.80 -6.34
C ALA A 105 12.88 -7.77 -6.66
N ASP A 106 13.65 -6.91 -6.00
CA ASP A 106 15.09 -6.82 -6.19
C ASP A 106 15.81 -8.08 -5.70
N ILE A 107 15.43 -8.58 -4.52
CA ILE A 107 15.99 -9.82 -3.96
C ILE A 107 15.64 -11.00 -4.88
N ASP A 108 14.44 -11.07 -5.41
CA ASP A 108 14.03 -12.11 -6.34
C ASP A 108 14.90 -12.10 -7.60
N LYS A 109 15.23 -10.93 -8.13
CA LYS A 109 16.13 -10.80 -9.28
C LYS A 109 17.55 -11.31 -8.95
N HIS A 110 18.05 -10.97 -7.77
CA HIS A 110 19.34 -11.48 -7.31
C HIS A 110 19.36 -13.00 -7.21
N ALA A 111 18.29 -13.58 -6.64
CA ALA A 111 18.15 -15.03 -6.54
C ALA A 111 18.11 -15.68 -7.93
N GLN A 112 17.36 -15.11 -8.87
CA GLN A 112 17.27 -15.59 -10.24
C GLN A 112 18.65 -15.58 -10.93
N THR A 113 19.42 -14.52 -10.74
CA THR A 113 20.76 -14.40 -11.31
C THR A 113 21.69 -15.49 -10.77
N ILE A 114 21.66 -15.74 -9.47
CA ILE A 114 22.47 -16.79 -8.84
C ILE A 114 22.04 -18.16 -9.36
N ASN A 115 20.74 -18.42 -9.43
CA ASN A 115 20.22 -19.71 -9.91
C ASN A 115 20.57 -19.96 -11.37
N ALA A 116 20.51 -18.94 -12.22
CA ALA A 116 20.87 -19.06 -13.64
C ALA A 116 22.35 -19.37 -13.83
N ALA A 117 23.21 -18.80 -13.01
CA ALA A 117 24.67 -19.05 -13.05
C ALA A 117 25.07 -20.32 -12.30
N LYS A 118 24.15 -20.92 -11.52
CA LYS A 118 24.43 -22.07 -10.62
C LYS A 118 25.53 -21.76 -9.63
N GLY A 119 25.59 -20.53 -9.15
CA GLY A 119 26.59 -20.03 -8.23
C GLY A 119 26.84 -18.55 -8.44
N PRO A 120 27.95 -18.01 -7.90
CA PRO A 120 28.22 -16.59 -8.06
C PRO A 120 28.32 -16.20 -9.54
N ASN A 121 27.66 -15.08 -9.91
CA ASN A 121 27.79 -14.55 -11.27
C ASN A 121 29.10 -13.78 -11.40
N ARG A 122 30.09 -14.39 -12.05
CA ARG A 122 31.41 -13.81 -12.24
C ARG A 122 31.68 -13.33 -13.66
N THR A 123 30.60 -13.18 -14.45
CA THR A 123 30.74 -12.65 -15.81
C THR A 123 31.12 -11.17 -15.74
N PRO A 124 32.18 -10.71 -16.42
CA PRO A 124 32.59 -9.32 -16.41
C PRO A 124 31.58 -8.40 -17.08
#